data_69444cf21433c3a51220be9e904728a6
#
_entry.id   69444cf21433c3a51220be9e904728a6
#
_cell.length_a   1.000
_cell.length_b   1.000
_cell.length_c   1.000
_cell.angle_alpha   90.00
_cell.angle_beta   90.00
_cell.angle_gamma   90.00
#
_symmetry.space_group_name_H-M   'P 1'
#
loop_
_entity.id
_entity.type
_entity.pdbx_description
1 polymer ?
#
loop_
_entity_poly.entity_id
_entity_poly.type
_entity_poly.pdbx_seq_one_letter_code
_entity_poly.pdbx_strand_id
1 'polypeptide(L)'
;MRFTMMPETDMCGFLDSNIVLYAFSDDNIKSRIANRLLAEYPCISTQVVNECSHVMRRKLGWKPDKIAEELEMLLVVVRLQPVDIRHIRLAWKIAERYGFSHFDSLIVATVLEARCEHLFSEDMQSGQIIEDRLRIVNPFLEATQS
;
A
#
# COMPACT_ATOMS: atom_id res chain seq x y z
N MET A 1 -28.33 -0.39 7.34
CA MET A 1 -27.89 -0.57 7.45
C MET A 1 -27.17 -0.90 7.61
N ARG A 2 -26.91 -0.94 7.72
CA ARG A 2 -26.22 -1.17 7.98
C ARG A 2 -25.30 -1.16 7.72
N PHE A 3 -25.08 -0.90 7.77
CA PHE A 3 -24.21 -0.82 7.64
C PHE A 3 -23.46 -1.05 8.14
N THR A 4 -23.62 -1.09 8.34
CA THR A 4 -23.11 -1.21 9.02
C THR A 4 -22.28 -1.54 9.38
N MET A 5 -22.13 -1.71 9.46
CA MET A 5 -21.42 -1.95 9.89
C MET A 5 -20.40 -2.14 9.78
N MET A 6 -20.04 -1.91 9.56
CA MET A 6 -19.08 -2.11 9.47
C MET A 6 -18.08 -2.29 9.88
N PRO A 7 -18.08 -2.24 10.34
CA PRO A 7 -16.86 -2.21 10.94
C PRO A 7 -15.76 -2.75 10.29
N GLU A 8 -16.23 -2.98 9.39
CA GLU A 8 -15.15 -3.48 9.13
C GLU A 8 -14.00 -2.71 8.94
N THR A 9 -14.04 -1.71 9.50
CA THR A 9 -12.91 -0.87 9.67
C THR A 9 -11.71 -1.60 10.23
N ASP A 10 -11.96 -2.61 11.01
CA ASP A 10 -10.88 -3.39 11.55
C ASP A 10 -10.24 -4.28 10.50
N MET A 11 -10.84 -4.38 9.33
CA MET A 11 -10.27 -5.14 8.23
C MET A 11 -9.51 -4.27 7.25
N CYS A 12 -9.21 -3.03 7.64
CA CYS A 12 -8.52 -2.10 6.77
C CYS A 12 -7.14 -2.61 6.40
N GLY A 13 -6.88 -2.76 5.12
CA GLY A 13 -5.57 -3.07 4.58
C GLY A 13 -5.02 -1.90 3.82
N PHE A 14 -3.71 -1.72 3.88
CA PHE A 14 -3.00 -0.66 3.19
C PHE A 14 -2.00 -1.30 2.24
N LEU A 15 -1.93 -0.82 1.00
CA LEU A 15 -1.02 -1.42 0.01
C LEU A 15 0.17 -0.51 -0.25
N ASP A 16 1.37 -1.11 -0.21
CA ASP A 16 2.59 -0.46 -0.66
C ASP A 16 2.61 -0.42 -2.19
N SER A 17 3.44 0.43 -2.77
CA SER A 17 3.51 0.61 -4.21
C SER A 17 3.86 -0.67 -4.96
N ASN A 18 4.75 -1.51 -4.40
CA ASN A 18 5.12 -2.75 -5.08
C ASN A 18 3.90 -3.67 -5.26
N ILE A 19 3.00 -3.72 -4.27
CA ILE A 19 1.79 -4.54 -4.39
C ILE A 19 0.89 -3.99 -5.50
N VAL A 20 0.65 -2.68 -5.51
CA VAL A 20 -0.17 -2.05 -6.53
C VAL A 20 0.40 -2.30 -7.93
N LEU A 21 1.72 -2.17 -8.07
CA LEU A 21 2.38 -2.37 -9.36
C LEU A 21 2.22 -3.79 -9.88
N TYR A 22 2.19 -4.79 -9.00
CA TYR A 22 1.97 -6.16 -9.43
C TYR A 22 0.60 -6.36 -10.08
N ALA A 23 -0.40 -5.56 -9.71
CA ALA A 23 -1.71 -5.64 -10.35
C ALA A 23 -1.66 -5.34 -11.84
N PHE A 24 -0.65 -4.60 -12.28
CA PHE A 24 -0.45 -4.23 -13.70
C PHE A 24 0.64 -5.06 -14.37
N SER A 25 1.18 -6.06 -13.68
CA SER A 25 2.33 -6.82 -14.19
C SER A 25 1.89 -8.07 -14.94
N ASP A 26 2.88 -8.70 -15.62
CA ASP A 26 2.67 -9.96 -16.33
C ASP A 26 2.88 -11.18 -15.44
N ASP A 27 3.25 -10.99 -14.19
CA ASP A 27 3.41 -12.10 -13.24
C ASP A 27 2.03 -12.62 -12.85
N ASN A 28 1.65 -13.78 -13.37
CA ASN A 28 0.30 -14.29 -13.21
C ASN A 28 -0.09 -14.53 -11.75
N ILE A 29 0.84 -15.04 -10.94
CA ILE A 29 0.52 -15.33 -9.54
C ILE A 29 0.41 -14.06 -8.73
N LYS A 30 1.41 -13.18 -8.84
CA LYS A 30 1.42 -11.94 -8.05
C LYS A 30 0.34 -10.97 -8.50
N SER A 31 0.09 -10.88 -9.80
CA SER A 31 -0.98 -10.04 -10.32
C SER A 31 -2.33 -10.47 -9.78
N ARG A 32 -2.59 -11.78 -9.72
CA ARG A 32 -3.85 -12.30 -9.20
C ARG A 32 -4.03 -11.97 -7.73
N ILE A 33 -2.96 -12.13 -6.94
CA ILE A 33 -3.01 -11.80 -5.51
C ILE A 33 -3.23 -10.32 -5.31
N ALA A 34 -2.50 -9.47 -6.04
CA ALA A 34 -2.64 -8.03 -5.96
C ALA A 34 -4.05 -7.58 -6.32
N ASN A 35 -4.63 -8.14 -7.38
CA ASN A 35 -5.97 -7.78 -7.79
C ASN A 35 -7.03 -8.27 -6.79
N ARG A 36 -6.77 -9.39 -6.12
CA ARG A 36 -7.65 -9.85 -5.04
C ARG A 36 -7.66 -8.88 -3.88
N LEU A 37 -6.48 -8.35 -3.52
CA LEU A 37 -6.39 -7.33 -2.47
C LEU A 37 -7.10 -6.04 -2.88
N LEU A 38 -6.97 -5.63 -4.13
CA LEU A 38 -7.67 -4.44 -4.64
C LEU A 38 -9.18 -4.58 -4.58
N ALA A 39 -9.69 -5.81 -4.72
CA ALA A 39 -11.12 -6.06 -4.66
C ALA A 39 -11.70 -5.82 -3.26
N GLU A 40 -10.85 -5.73 -2.23
CA GLU A 40 -11.27 -5.50 -0.85
C GLU A 40 -11.33 -4.02 -0.47
N TYR A 41 -11.22 -3.13 -1.45
CA TYR A 41 -11.30 -1.69 -1.26
C TYR A 41 -10.23 -1.21 -0.26
N PRO A 42 -8.96 -1.45 -0.52
CA PRO A 42 -7.89 -1.11 0.42
C PRO A 42 -7.58 0.38 0.42
N CYS A 43 -6.75 0.79 1.39
CA CYS A 43 -6.18 2.12 1.41
C CYS A 43 -4.87 2.16 0.64
N ILE A 44 -4.62 3.27 -0.03
CA ILE A 44 -3.27 3.61 -0.51
C ILE A 44 -3.05 5.10 -0.23
N SER A 45 -1.81 5.54 -0.27
CA SER A 45 -1.50 6.95 -0.05
C SER A 45 -1.20 7.67 -1.36
N THR A 46 -1.21 9.01 -1.31
CA THR A 46 -0.77 9.81 -2.45
C THR A 46 0.69 9.53 -2.79
N GLN A 47 1.52 9.17 -1.80
CA GLN A 47 2.90 8.77 -2.07
C GLN A 47 2.97 7.47 -2.87
N VAL A 48 2.11 6.51 -2.56
CA VAL A 48 2.03 5.26 -3.34
C VAL A 48 1.65 5.57 -4.80
N VAL A 49 0.69 6.47 -5.00
CA VAL A 49 0.31 6.89 -6.36
C VAL A 49 1.50 7.50 -7.09
N ASN A 50 2.24 8.39 -6.42
CA ASN A 50 3.44 9.01 -7.00
C ASN A 50 4.48 7.97 -7.38
N GLU A 51 4.75 7.02 -6.51
CA GLU A 51 5.73 5.98 -6.78
C GLU A 51 5.31 5.10 -7.95
N CYS A 52 4.05 4.73 -8.01
CA CYS A 52 3.53 3.95 -9.13
C CYS A 52 3.68 4.71 -10.44
N SER A 53 3.31 5.99 -10.42
CA SER A 53 3.43 6.85 -11.59
C SER A 53 4.88 6.91 -12.08
N HIS A 54 5.82 7.08 -11.15
CA HIS A 54 7.24 7.14 -11.47
C HIS A 54 7.76 5.84 -12.09
N VAL A 55 7.41 4.69 -11.48
CA VAL A 55 7.83 3.39 -11.99
C VAL A 55 7.23 3.10 -13.38
N MET A 56 5.95 3.41 -13.55
CA MET A 56 5.29 3.23 -14.84
C MET A 56 5.99 4.05 -15.93
N ARG A 57 6.39 5.26 -15.60
CA ARG A 57 7.10 6.12 -16.53
C ARG A 57 8.51 5.60 -16.82
N ARG A 58 9.27 5.32 -15.75
CA ARG A 58 10.70 5.04 -15.87
C ARG A 58 11.01 3.59 -16.24
N LYS A 59 10.30 2.64 -15.68
CA LYS A 59 10.61 1.23 -15.88
C LYS A 59 9.72 0.58 -16.93
N LEU A 60 8.43 0.93 -16.96
CA LEU A 60 7.52 0.31 -17.92
C LEU A 60 7.44 1.10 -19.22
N GLY A 61 7.96 2.33 -19.24
CA GLY A 61 7.98 3.14 -20.43
C GLY A 61 6.61 3.61 -20.89
N TRP A 62 5.64 3.65 -19.98
CA TRP A 62 4.30 4.10 -20.32
C TRP A 62 4.28 5.60 -20.56
N LYS A 63 3.45 6.03 -21.50
CA LYS A 63 3.25 7.45 -21.75
C LYS A 63 2.36 8.07 -20.67
N PRO A 64 2.49 9.40 -20.45
CA PRO A 64 1.72 10.05 -19.38
C PRO A 64 0.20 9.85 -19.50
N ASP A 65 -0.36 9.81 -20.70
CA ASP A 65 -1.80 9.62 -20.87
C ASP A 65 -2.23 8.22 -20.42
N LYS A 66 -1.42 7.20 -20.68
CA LYS A 66 -1.72 5.84 -20.23
C LYS A 66 -1.62 5.73 -18.72
N ILE A 67 -0.58 6.37 -18.15
CA ILE A 67 -0.40 6.38 -16.68
C ILE A 67 -1.63 7.01 -16.03
N ALA A 68 -2.04 8.18 -16.51
CA ALA A 68 -3.19 8.87 -15.95
C ALA A 68 -4.46 8.02 -16.04
N GLU A 69 -4.70 7.40 -17.18
CA GLU A 69 -5.89 6.58 -17.39
C GLU A 69 -5.93 5.40 -16.42
N GLU A 70 -4.81 4.68 -16.30
CA GLU A 70 -4.75 3.50 -15.44
C GLU A 70 -4.82 3.85 -13.96
N LEU A 71 -4.16 4.93 -13.55
CA LEU A 71 -4.19 5.33 -12.15
C LEU A 71 -5.52 5.95 -11.75
N GLU A 72 -6.22 6.64 -12.69
CA GLU A 72 -7.56 7.11 -12.39
C GLU A 72 -8.51 5.94 -12.14
N MET A 73 -8.37 4.84 -12.87
CA MET A 73 -9.16 3.63 -12.62
C MET A 73 -8.83 3.03 -11.27
N LEU A 74 -7.56 3.03 -10.89
CA LEU A 74 -7.15 2.56 -9.57
C LEU A 74 -7.80 3.39 -8.46
N LEU A 75 -7.83 4.70 -8.63
CA LEU A 75 -8.38 5.59 -7.61
C LEU A 75 -9.86 5.36 -7.33
N VAL A 76 -10.59 4.76 -8.28
CA VAL A 76 -12.00 4.42 -8.06
C VAL A 76 -12.17 3.27 -7.08
N VAL A 77 -11.20 2.35 -7.01
CA VAL A 77 -11.33 1.11 -6.24
C VAL A 77 -10.56 1.12 -4.92
N VAL A 78 -9.98 2.25 -4.54
CA VAL A 78 -9.22 2.36 -3.30
C VAL A 78 -9.70 3.54 -2.48
N ARG A 79 -9.34 3.52 -1.19
CA ARG A 79 -9.48 4.71 -0.33
C ARG A 79 -8.13 5.41 -0.35
N LEU A 80 -8.14 6.68 -0.74
CA LEU A 80 -6.90 7.44 -0.88
C LEU A 80 -6.63 8.23 0.39
N GLN A 81 -5.44 8.05 0.94
CA GLN A 81 -4.97 8.78 2.11
C GLN A 81 -3.97 9.85 1.67
N PRO A 82 -4.32 11.13 1.75
CA PRO A 82 -3.35 12.18 1.44
C PRO A 82 -2.22 12.20 2.47
N VAL A 83 -0.99 12.37 1.99
CA VAL A 83 0.18 12.52 2.87
C VAL A 83 0.40 14.00 3.10
N ASP A 84 0.46 14.41 4.36
CA ASP A 84 0.76 15.79 4.71
C ASP A 84 1.89 15.85 5.75
N ILE A 85 2.15 17.03 6.27
CA ILE A 85 3.31 17.24 7.15
C ILE A 85 3.24 16.41 8.45
N ARG A 86 2.02 16.13 8.97
CA ARG A 86 1.96 15.32 10.20
C ARG A 86 2.43 13.90 9.96
N HIS A 87 2.21 13.35 8.77
CA HIS A 87 2.71 12.03 8.41
C HIS A 87 4.23 12.04 8.32
N ILE A 88 4.80 13.11 7.74
CA ILE A 88 6.25 13.24 7.61
C ILE A 88 6.89 13.37 8.99
N ARG A 89 6.29 14.15 9.87
CA ARG A 89 6.82 14.28 11.24
C ARG A 89 6.78 12.95 11.98
N LEU A 90 5.71 12.18 11.83
CA LEU A 90 5.62 10.86 12.44
C LEU A 90 6.64 9.91 11.80
N ALA A 91 6.87 10.03 10.49
CA ALA A 91 7.86 9.21 9.80
C ALA A 91 9.25 9.40 10.39
N TRP A 92 9.62 10.62 10.77
CA TRP A 92 10.91 10.87 11.40
C TRP A 92 11.05 10.09 12.72
N LYS A 93 9.98 10.03 13.50
CA LYS A 93 9.99 9.29 14.76
C LYS A 93 10.05 7.78 14.53
N ILE A 94 9.34 7.30 13.52
CA ILE A 94 9.35 5.88 13.15
C ILE A 94 10.74 5.48 12.66
N ALA A 95 11.38 6.32 11.84
CA ALA A 95 12.72 6.06 11.33
C ALA A 95 13.72 5.95 12.50
N GLU A 96 13.60 6.82 13.49
CA GLU A 96 14.49 6.79 14.64
C GLU A 96 14.28 5.53 15.47
N ARG A 97 13.02 5.13 15.67
CA ARG A 97 12.70 3.99 16.52
C ARG A 97 13.01 2.64 15.85
N TYR A 98 12.70 2.51 14.58
CA TYR A 98 12.77 1.22 13.89
C TYR A 98 13.92 1.11 12.91
N GLY A 99 14.58 2.20 12.57
CA GLY A 99 15.70 2.16 11.64
C GLY A 99 15.31 2.00 10.18
N PHE A 100 14.06 2.26 9.84
CA PHE A 100 13.60 2.16 8.45
C PHE A 100 14.14 3.33 7.62
N SER A 101 14.17 3.14 6.29
CA SER A 101 14.44 4.24 5.38
C SER A 101 13.35 5.30 5.52
N HIS A 102 13.60 6.48 4.94
CA HIS A 102 12.60 7.56 5.03
C HIS A 102 11.25 7.15 4.42
N PHE A 103 11.26 6.59 3.21
CA PHE A 103 10.00 6.26 2.54
C PHE A 103 9.29 5.07 3.17
N ASP A 104 10.02 4.10 3.70
CA ASP A 104 9.40 3.03 4.47
C ASP A 104 8.78 3.57 5.76
N SER A 105 9.47 4.51 6.41
CA SER A 105 8.93 5.16 7.60
C SER A 105 7.68 5.98 7.28
N LEU A 106 7.68 6.62 6.11
CA LEU A 106 6.54 7.43 5.69
C LEU A 106 5.29 6.58 5.44
N ILE A 107 5.46 5.44 4.78
CA ILE A 107 4.29 4.59 4.56
C ILE A 107 3.78 4.02 5.88
N VAL A 108 4.68 3.60 6.76
CA VAL A 108 4.28 3.12 8.09
C VAL A 108 3.52 4.21 8.85
N ALA A 109 4.04 5.43 8.85
CA ALA A 109 3.38 6.56 9.52
C ALA A 109 1.98 6.80 8.94
N THR A 110 1.86 6.72 7.62
CA THR A 110 0.58 6.95 6.96
C THR A 110 -0.43 5.86 7.31
N VAL A 111 0.02 4.61 7.37
CA VAL A 111 -0.83 3.49 7.76
C VAL A 111 -1.33 3.65 9.20
N LEU A 112 -0.43 4.06 10.11
CA LEU A 112 -0.80 4.26 11.51
C LEU A 112 -1.84 5.36 11.64
N GLU A 113 -1.68 6.47 10.91
CA GLU A 113 -2.64 7.57 10.95
C GLU A 113 -3.98 7.18 10.35
N ALA A 114 -3.97 6.32 9.34
CA ALA A 114 -5.18 5.81 8.72
C ALA A 114 -5.86 4.74 9.56
N ARG A 115 -5.20 4.29 10.62
CA ARG A 115 -5.69 3.26 11.53
C ARG A 115 -5.95 1.93 10.84
N CYS A 116 -5.15 1.63 9.83
CA CYS A 116 -5.18 0.32 9.20
C CYS A 116 -4.34 -0.66 10.03
N GLU A 117 -4.73 -1.91 10.01
CA GLU A 117 -4.07 -2.94 10.82
C GLU A 117 -3.03 -3.72 10.05
N HIS A 118 -3.12 -3.70 8.73
CA HIS A 118 -2.20 -4.46 7.87
C HIS A 118 -1.59 -3.56 6.82
N LEU A 119 -0.28 -3.65 6.67
CA LEU A 119 0.44 -3.05 5.55
C LEU A 119 0.97 -4.19 4.69
N PHE A 120 0.45 -4.29 3.48
CA PHE A 120 0.90 -5.29 2.52
C PHE A 120 2.09 -4.72 1.74
N SER A 121 3.24 -5.38 1.85
CA SER A 121 4.47 -4.96 1.22
C SER A 121 5.35 -6.17 0.97
N GLU A 122 6.01 -6.21 -0.19
CA GLU A 122 6.95 -7.27 -0.50
C GLU A 122 8.35 -6.95 0.07
N ASP A 123 8.68 -5.67 0.16
CA ASP A 123 10.04 -5.24 0.48
C ASP A 123 10.33 -5.15 1.98
N MET A 124 9.31 -5.01 2.81
CA MET A 124 9.49 -4.89 4.25
C MET A 124 9.35 -6.26 4.92
N GLN A 125 9.86 -6.35 6.16
CA GLN A 125 9.88 -7.63 6.87
C GLN A 125 8.49 -8.11 7.24
N SER A 126 8.06 -9.22 6.65
CA SER A 126 6.75 -9.79 6.91
C SER A 126 6.65 -10.29 8.35
N GLY A 127 5.52 -10.00 8.97
CA GLY A 127 5.26 -10.42 10.34
C GLY A 127 5.66 -9.40 11.40
N GLN A 128 6.40 -8.37 11.02
CA GLN A 128 6.80 -7.35 11.97
C GLN A 128 5.58 -6.55 12.44
N ILE A 129 5.52 -6.30 13.76
CA ILE A 129 4.45 -5.52 14.35
C ILE A 129 4.99 -4.17 14.77
N ILE A 130 4.31 -3.11 14.35
CA ILE A 130 4.72 -1.73 14.61
C ILE A 130 3.73 -1.11 15.59
N GLU A 131 4.24 -0.52 16.67
CA GLU A 131 3.44 0.18 17.69
C GLU A 131 2.29 -0.68 18.22
N ASP A 132 2.49 -1.99 18.28
CA ASP A 132 1.51 -2.97 18.78
C ASP A 132 0.17 -2.95 18.04
N ARG A 133 0.11 -2.34 16.86
CA ARG A 133 -1.15 -2.17 16.13
C ARG A 133 -1.09 -2.61 14.69
N LEU A 134 0.04 -2.37 14.03
CA LEU A 134 0.18 -2.57 12.60
C LEU A 134 1.03 -3.81 12.34
N ARG A 135 0.53 -4.69 11.50
CA ARG A 135 1.31 -5.86 11.04
C ARG A 135 1.70 -5.67 9.59
N ILE A 136 2.99 -5.88 9.30
CA ILE A 136 3.49 -5.91 7.94
C ILE A 136 3.29 -7.32 7.40
N VAL A 137 2.74 -7.44 6.19
CA VAL A 137 2.44 -8.73 5.57
C VAL A 137 2.95 -8.75 4.15
N ASN A 138 3.75 -9.76 3.82
CA ASN A 138 4.08 -10.02 2.42
C ASN A 138 3.06 -11.04 1.90
N PRO A 139 2.11 -10.61 1.04
CA PRO A 139 1.01 -11.49 0.63
C PRO A 139 1.42 -12.58 -0.32
N PHE A 140 2.67 -12.55 -0.80
CA PHE A 140 3.15 -13.51 -1.80
C PHE A 140 3.86 -14.71 -1.19
N LEU A 141 4.17 -14.69 0.10
CA LEU A 141 4.97 -15.76 0.71
C LEU A 141 4.26 -17.12 0.66
N GLU A 142 2.99 -17.14 0.98
CA GLU A 142 2.24 -18.41 0.96
C GLU A 142 2.15 -18.96 -0.46
N ALA A 143 1.91 -18.08 -1.43
CA ALA A 143 1.79 -18.48 -2.83
C ALA A 143 3.09 -19.05 -3.37
N THR A 144 4.24 -18.52 -2.91
CA THR A 144 5.55 -19.00 -3.36
C THR A 144 6.01 -20.25 -2.64
N GLN A 145 5.39 -20.58 -1.51
CA GLN A 145 5.71 -21.77 -0.74
C GLN A 145 4.89 -22.97 -1.16
N SER A 146 3.79 -22.72 -1.83
CA SER A 146 2.96 -23.81 -2.33
C SER A 146 3.32 -24.16 -3.77
#